data_331823d45bb27e467abad18ca30275a5
#
_entry.id   331823d45bb27e467abad18ca30275a5
#
_cell.length_a   1.000
_cell.length_b   1.000
_cell.length_c   1.000
_cell.angle_alpha   90.00
_cell.angle_beta   90.00
_cell.angle_gamma   90.00
#
_symmetry.space_group_name_H-M   'P 1'
#
loop_
_entity.id
_entity.type
_entity.pdbx_description
1 polymer ?
#
loop_
_entity_poly.entity_id
_entity_poly.type
_entity_poly.pdbx_seq_one_letter_code
_entity_poly.pdbx_strand_id
1 'polypeptide(L)'
;MQTAAEWGGGEQSAGALVQAVARPMTHSSPARPLAIVASSAPPRTKPSTYPEPFFSRMAEREKRPLGDLFGLKNFGVNLTRLSPGGESALLHRHSKQDEFIYVLEGEPTLVTETEEVRLSSGMCAGFPAQGIAHHLVNRTDRDVVYLEVGDRTAGDEGSYPRDDLKASLGPVRK
;
A
#
# COMPACT_ATOMS: atom_id res chain seq x y z
N MET A 1 -69.68 1.08 -29.11
CA MET A 1 -70.20 -0.26 -28.73
C MET A 1 -69.27 -0.82 -27.71
N GLN A 2 -69.81 -0.85 -26.52
CA GLN A 2 -69.71 -1.89 -25.48
C GLN A 2 -68.34 -2.00 -24.78
N THR A 3 -68.25 -2.07 -23.50
CA THR A 3 -69.09 -1.85 -22.29
C THR A 3 -68.13 -1.95 -21.09
N ALA A 4 -68.39 -1.16 -20.10
CA ALA A 4 -67.74 -1.21 -18.80
C ALA A 4 -67.99 -2.53 -18.10
N ALA A 5 -67.08 -2.98 -17.27
CA ALA A 5 -67.31 -3.87 -16.14
C ALA A 5 -66.60 -3.33 -14.91
N GLU A 6 -67.39 -2.75 -14.04
CA GLU A 6 -67.09 -2.47 -12.65
C GLU A 6 -66.90 -3.77 -11.89
N TRP A 7 -65.91 -3.83 -11.04
CA TRP A 7 -65.90 -4.76 -9.90
C TRP A 7 -65.61 -3.97 -8.62
N GLY A 8 -66.62 -4.07 -7.77
CA GLY A 8 -66.66 -3.39 -6.47
C GLY A 8 -65.83 -4.07 -5.39
N GLY A 9 -65.57 -3.30 -4.42
CA GLY A 9 -65.54 -3.44 -2.99
C GLY A 9 -64.92 -4.70 -2.36
N GLY A 10 -63.96 -4.50 -1.54
CA GLY A 10 -63.41 -5.49 -0.60
C GLY A 10 -62.51 -4.83 0.43
N GLU A 11 -63.10 -4.45 1.47
CA GLU A 11 -62.70 -4.33 2.89
C GLU A 11 -61.21 -4.21 3.29
N GLN A 12 -61.04 -3.26 4.13
CA GLN A 12 -59.91 -2.93 4.99
C GLN A 12 -59.45 -4.14 5.83
N SER A 13 -58.19 -4.42 5.82
CA SER A 13 -57.50 -5.04 6.95
C SER A 13 -56.30 -4.22 7.37
N ALA A 14 -56.38 -3.72 8.58
CA ALA A 14 -55.30 -3.02 9.27
C ALA A 14 -54.13 -3.98 9.48
N GLY A 15 -53.13 -3.85 8.62
CA GLY A 15 -51.84 -4.52 8.76
C GLY A 15 -50.92 -3.67 9.61
N ALA A 16 -50.56 -4.19 10.78
CA ALA A 16 -49.69 -3.57 11.75
C ALA A 16 -48.38 -3.10 11.10
N LEU A 17 -48.07 -1.82 11.28
CA LEU A 17 -46.71 -1.26 11.05
C LEU A 17 -45.76 -1.94 12.01
N VAL A 18 -45.00 -2.90 11.49
CA VAL A 18 -43.79 -3.37 12.18
C VAL A 18 -42.76 -2.29 12.06
N GLN A 19 -42.67 -1.47 13.08
CA GLN A 19 -41.53 -0.56 13.26
C GLN A 19 -40.25 -1.41 13.40
N ALA A 20 -39.45 -1.43 12.36
CA ALA A 20 -38.09 -1.94 12.43
C ALA A 20 -37.32 -1.03 13.41
N VAL A 21 -37.13 -1.50 14.63
CA VAL A 21 -36.23 -0.90 15.59
C VAL A 21 -34.82 -1.06 15.05
N ALA A 22 -34.29 0.00 14.46
CA ALA A 22 -32.90 0.08 14.07
C ALA A 22 -32.06 -0.10 15.36
N ARG A 23 -31.41 -1.26 15.49
CA ARG A 23 -30.41 -1.49 16.53
C ARG A 23 -29.25 -0.52 16.27
N PRO A 24 -28.81 0.26 17.28
CA PRO A 24 -27.61 1.07 17.14
C PRO A 24 -26.43 0.12 16.95
N MET A 25 -25.77 0.17 15.78
CA MET A 25 -24.50 -0.50 15.54
C MET A 25 -23.41 0.26 16.29
N THR A 26 -23.15 -0.10 17.53
CA THR A 26 -22.04 0.39 18.32
C THR A 26 -20.79 -0.40 17.98
N HIS A 27 -20.14 -0.06 16.87
CA HIS A 27 -18.73 -0.37 16.64
C HIS A 27 -18.05 0.90 16.18
N SER A 28 -17.54 1.66 17.14
CA SER A 28 -16.69 2.83 16.89
C SER A 28 -15.24 2.40 16.65
N SER A 29 -15.00 1.57 15.65
CA SER A 29 -13.71 1.62 14.96
C SER A 29 -13.71 2.89 14.12
N PRO A 30 -12.63 3.69 14.08
CA PRO A 30 -12.58 4.83 13.20
C PRO A 30 -12.95 4.36 11.77
N ALA A 31 -13.97 5.00 11.20
CA ALA A 31 -14.50 4.62 9.90
C ALA A 31 -13.36 4.71 8.88
N ARG A 32 -13.04 3.57 8.25
CA ARG A 32 -12.03 3.55 7.18
C ARG A 32 -12.58 4.33 5.99
N PRO A 33 -11.75 5.15 5.34
CA PRO A 33 -12.19 5.87 4.16
C PRO A 33 -12.53 4.89 3.02
N LEU A 34 -13.53 5.23 2.20
CA LEU A 34 -13.82 4.48 0.96
C LEU A 34 -12.82 4.82 -0.14
N ALA A 35 -12.39 6.07 -0.20
CA ALA A 35 -11.39 6.58 -1.14
C ALA A 35 -10.72 7.82 -0.56
N ILE A 36 -9.49 8.09 -0.98
CA ILE A 36 -8.74 9.31 -0.65
C ILE A 36 -7.89 9.74 -1.85
N VAL A 37 -7.45 10.97 -1.83
CA VAL A 37 -6.32 11.38 -2.67
C VAL A 37 -5.05 10.83 -2.03
N ALA A 38 -4.30 9.98 -2.74
CA ALA A 38 -3.18 9.24 -2.18
C ALA A 38 -2.09 10.15 -1.55
N SER A 39 -1.83 11.31 -2.18
CA SER A 39 -0.88 12.30 -1.66
C SER A 39 -1.35 13.01 -0.38
N SER A 40 -2.64 12.93 -0.04
CA SER A 40 -3.16 13.46 1.23
C SER A 40 -3.04 12.49 2.41
N ALA A 41 -2.66 11.24 2.16
CA ALA A 41 -2.43 10.27 3.22
C ALA A 41 -1.31 10.75 4.16
N PRO A 42 -1.42 10.57 5.48
CA PRO A 42 -0.35 10.94 6.41
C PRO A 42 0.91 10.13 6.13
N PRO A 43 2.09 10.75 6.21
CA PRO A 43 3.34 10.03 6.10
C PRO A 43 3.52 9.07 7.28
N ARG A 44 4.29 8.02 7.04
CA ARG A 44 4.65 7.05 8.08
C ARG A 44 5.48 7.74 9.18
N THR A 45 5.02 7.63 10.41
CA THR A 45 5.73 8.18 11.57
C THR A 45 6.74 7.21 12.19
N LYS A 46 6.57 5.90 11.95
CA LYS A 46 7.51 4.89 12.44
C LYS A 46 8.82 5.00 11.68
N PRO A 47 9.95 5.23 12.35
CA PRO A 47 11.25 5.34 11.70
C PRO A 47 11.66 4.02 11.01
N SER A 48 12.68 4.09 10.17
CA SER A 48 13.34 2.91 9.62
C SER A 48 13.86 2.02 10.75
N THR A 49 13.88 0.72 10.52
CA THR A 49 14.43 -0.27 11.48
C THR A 49 15.93 -0.51 11.26
N TYR A 50 16.51 0.12 10.25
CA TYR A 50 17.96 0.01 10.03
C TYR A 50 18.74 0.66 11.17
N PRO A 51 19.84 0.06 11.62
CA PRO A 51 20.79 0.73 12.51
C PRO A 51 21.60 1.78 11.76
N GLU A 52 22.31 2.65 12.50
CA GLU A 52 23.32 3.51 11.88
C GLU A 52 24.52 2.69 11.36
N PRO A 53 25.15 3.08 10.25
CA PRO A 53 24.92 4.32 9.48
C PRO A 53 23.80 4.21 8.44
N PHE A 54 23.14 3.05 8.32
CA PHE A 54 22.14 2.78 7.29
C PHE A 54 20.84 3.56 7.50
N PHE A 55 20.50 3.86 8.75
CA PHE A 55 19.34 4.68 9.08
C PHE A 55 19.41 6.05 8.41
N SER A 56 20.56 6.72 8.49
CA SER A 56 20.76 8.03 7.89
C SER A 56 20.63 8.04 6.37
N ARG A 57 20.89 6.94 5.67
CA ARG A 57 20.69 6.80 4.21
C ARG A 57 19.22 6.88 3.82
N MET A 58 18.31 6.66 4.75
CA MET A 58 16.86 6.69 4.51
C MET A 58 16.23 8.07 4.74
N ALA A 59 17.01 9.11 5.02
CA ALA A 59 16.54 10.45 5.36
C ALA A 59 15.69 11.08 4.23
N GLU A 60 16.10 10.86 2.97
CA GLU A 60 15.44 11.44 1.80
C GLU A 60 14.28 10.59 1.25
N ARG A 61 13.72 9.71 2.09
CA ARG A 61 12.60 8.84 1.75
C ARG A 61 11.38 9.12 2.62
N GLU A 62 10.26 9.46 1.99
CA GLU A 62 8.97 9.55 2.64
C GLU A 62 8.05 8.43 2.14
N LYS A 63 7.45 7.67 3.04
CA LYS A 63 6.45 6.64 2.73
C LYS A 63 5.08 6.99 3.32
N ARG A 64 4.02 6.83 2.54
CA ARG A 64 2.61 6.96 2.95
C ARG A 64 1.93 5.61 2.83
N PRO A 65 1.65 4.91 3.95
CA PRO A 65 1.13 3.54 3.94
C PRO A 65 -0.36 3.51 3.59
N LEU A 66 -0.69 3.57 2.31
CA LEU A 66 -2.07 3.61 1.80
C LEU A 66 -2.86 2.36 2.19
N GLY A 67 -2.24 1.18 2.08
CA GLY A 67 -2.90 -0.08 2.39
C GLY A 67 -3.41 -0.16 3.82
N ASP A 68 -2.68 0.42 4.77
CA ASP A 68 -3.03 0.41 6.20
C ASP A 68 -4.27 1.28 6.48
N LEU A 69 -4.44 2.39 5.77
CA LEU A 69 -5.61 3.26 5.88
C LEU A 69 -6.90 2.54 5.51
N PHE A 70 -6.86 1.68 4.50
CA PHE A 70 -7.98 0.84 4.08
C PHE A 70 -8.08 -0.46 4.86
N GLY A 71 -7.11 -0.77 5.72
CA GLY A 71 -7.06 -2.00 6.52
C GLY A 71 -6.75 -3.25 5.72
N LEU A 72 -6.01 -3.13 4.62
CA LEU A 72 -5.55 -4.27 3.84
C LEU A 72 -4.61 -5.15 4.67
N LYS A 73 -4.76 -6.47 4.56
CA LYS A 73 -4.03 -7.45 5.38
C LYS A 73 -3.03 -8.28 4.60
N ASN A 74 -3.37 -8.66 3.37
CA ASN A 74 -2.59 -9.61 2.60
C ASN A 74 -1.37 -8.97 1.94
N PHE A 75 -1.44 -7.67 1.65
CA PHE A 75 -0.36 -6.90 1.03
C PHE A 75 -0.34 -5.46 1.55
N GLY A 76 0.82 -4.85 1.47
CA GLY A 76 1.03 -3.42 1.72
C GLY A 76 1.00 -2.65 0.41
N VAL A 77 0.50 -1.42 0.45
CA VAL A 77 0.62 -0.44 -0.63
C VAL A 77 1.14 0.84 -0.02
N ASN A 78 2.26 1.34 -0.52
CA ASN A 78 2.82 2.61 -0.11
C ASN A 78 2.91 3.55 -1.31
N LEU A 79 2.56 4.81 -1.11
CA LEU A 79 3.02 5.90 -1.96
C LEU A 79 4.36 6.37 -1.39
N THR A 80 5.42 6.23 -2.16
CA THR A 80 6.78 6.56 -1.73
C THR A 80 7.33 7.70 -2.56
N ARG A 81 7.95 8.68 -1.89
CA ARG A 81 8.69 9.79 -2.49
C ARG A 81 10.16 9.68 -2.11
N LEU A 82 11.03 9.85 -3.08
CA LEU A 82 12.47 10.00 -2.89
C LEU A 82 12.88 11.38 -3.34
N SER A 83 13.39 12.20 -2.43
CA SER A 83 14.06 13.46 -2.78
C SER A 83 15.38 13.19 -3.51
N PRO A 84 16.01 14.18 -4.14
CA PRO A 84 17.33 14.02 -4.76
C PRO A 84 18.35 13.35 -3.82
N GLY A 85 19.02 12.31 -4.31
CA GLY A 85 19.96 11.48 -3.53
C GLY A 85 19.32 10.41 -2.66
N GLY A 86 17.98 10.35 -2.58
CA GLY A 86 17.27 9.39 -1.75
C GLY A 86 17.34 7.95 -2.26
N GLU A 87 17.30 7.00 -1.33
CA GLU A 87 17.28 5.55 -1.58
C GLU A 87 15.97 4.94 -1.07
N SER A 88 15.39 3.99 -1.80
CA SER A 88 14.16 3.29 -1.38
C SER A 88 14.39 2.36 -0.18
N ALA A 89 15.54 1.73 -0.15
CA ALA A 89 16.01 0.78 0.85
C ALA A 89 17.51 0.56 0.64
N LEU A 90 18.17 -0.22 1.48
CA LEU A 90 19.44 -0.85 1.14
C LEU A 90 19.21 -1.85 0.00
N LEU A 91 20.25 -2.19 -0.76
CA LEU A 91 20.15 -3.26 -1.76
C LEU A 91 19.78 -4.57 -1.06
N HIS A 92 18.59 -5.10 -1.35
CA HIS A 92 18.05 -6.24 -0.61
C HIS A 92 17.19 -7.16 -1.48
N ARG A 93 16.94 -8.35 -0.98
CA ARG A 93 15.93 -9.30 -1.49
C ARG A 93 15.17 -9.92 -0.34
N HIS A 94 13.97 -10.35 -0.61
CA HIS A 94 13.09 -11.02 0.33
C HIS A 94 13.15 -12.54 0.19
N SER A 95 13.03 -13.26 1.30
CA SER A 95 13.03 -14.73 1.29
C SER A 95 11.67 -15.32 0.89
N LYS A 96 10.56 -14.60 1.13
CA LYS A 96 9.18 -15.09 0.94
C LYS A 96 8.23 -14.08 0.34
N GLN A 97 8.52 -12.78 0.42
CA GLN A 97 7.63 -11.73 -0.08
C GLN A 97 7.99 -11.34 -1.50
N ASP A 98 6.94 -11.16 -2.32
CA ASP A 98 7.04 -10.53 -3.61
C ASP A 98 6.90 -9.02 -3.45
N GLU A 99 7.63 -8.26 -4.28
CA GLU A 99 7.50 -6.81 -4.35
C GLU A 99 7.24 -6.36 -5.78
N PHE A 100 6.50 -5.26 -5.90
CA PHE A 100 6.20 -4.63 -7.17
C PHE A 100 6.26 -3.12 -7.00
N ILE A 101 6.78 -2.42 -8.00
CA ILE A 101 6.78 -0.97 -8.06
C ILE A 101 6.16 -0.47 -9.36
N TYR A 102 5.55 0.72 -9.29
CA TYR A 102 5.06 1.46 -10.45
C TYR A 102 5.44 2.93 -10.31
N VAL A 103 6.22 3.44 -11.25
CA VAL A 103 6.70 4.83 -11.24
C VAL A 103 5.58 5.77 -11.69
N LEU A 104 5.22 6.72 -10.83
CA LEU A 104 4.23 7.76 -11.09
C LEU A 104 4.89 9.02 -11.66
N GLU A 105 5.98 9.46 -11.03
CA GLU A 105 6.67 10.71 -11.37
C GLU A 105 8.19 10.53 -11.24
N GLY A 106 8.94 11.25 -12.08
CA GLY A 106 10.39 11.27 -12.04
C GLY A 106 11.03 10.06 -12.72
N GLU A 107 12.34 9.92 -12.50
CA GLU A 107 13.18 8.93 -13.18
C GLU A 107 14.15 8.27 -12.18
N PRO A 108 13.66 7.33 -11.35
CA PRO A 108 14.53 6.57 -10.46
C PRO A 108 15.45 5.64 -11.22
N THR A 109 16.63 5.39 -10.69
CA THR A 109 17.49 4.30 -11.11
C THR A 109 17.18 3.06 -10.30
N LEU A 110 16.70 2.00 -10.95
CA LEU A 110 16.67 0.67 -10.37
C LEU A 110 18.08 0.09 -10.40
N VAL A 111 18.58 -0.24 -9.22
CA VAL A 111 19.89 -0.87 -9.02
C VAL A 111 19.68 -2.30 -8.57
N THR A 112 20.36 -3.23 -9.22
CA THR A 112 20.40 -4.65 -8.86
C THR A 112 21.83 -5.09 -8.54
N GLU A 113 22.02 -6.37 -8.29
CA GLU A 113 23.37 -6.94 -8.11
C GLU A 113 24.21 -6.88 -9.39
N THR A 114 23.57 -6.94 -10.56
CA THR A 114 24.21 -7.13 -11.86
C THR A 114 24.09 -5.95 -12.82
N GLU A 115 23.06 -5.12 -12.66
CA GLU A 115 22.77 -4.03 -13.62
C GLU A 115 22.05 -2.86 -12.96
N GLU A 116 22.04 -1.75 -13.68
CA GLU A 116 21.27 -0.56 -13.33
C GLU A 116 20.38 -0.16 -14.52
N VAL A 117 19.11 0.14 -14.23
CA VAL A 117 18.14 0.57 -15.24
C VAL A 117 17.49 1.87 -14.81
N ARG A 118 17.55 2.88 -15.65
CA ARG A 118 16.80 4.12 -15.44
C ARG A 118 15.34 3.88 -15.81
N LEU A 119 14.47 4.08 -14.84
CA LEU A 119 13.02 3.99 -15.04
C LEU A 119 12.45 5.38 -15.33
N SER A 120 11.27 5.43 -15.93
CA SER A 120 10.50 6.67 -16.13
C SER A 120 9.04 6.44 -15.73
N SER A 121 8.28 7.55 -15.61
CA SER A 121 6.84 7.48 -15.36
C SER A 121 6.13 6.49 -16.28
N GLY A 122 5.27 5.64 -15.71
CA GLY A 122 4.56 4.58 -16.42
C GLY A 122 5.30 3.24 -16.46
N MET A 123 6.60 3.20 -16.12
CA MET A 123 7.34 1.94 -16.01
C MET A 123 7.08 1.25 -14.67
N CYS A 124 7.22 -0.06 -14.67
CA CYS A 124 7.09 -0.89 -13.47
C CYS A 124 8.19 -1.94 -13.41
N ALA A 125 8.43 -2.48 -12.22
CA ALA A 125 9.30 -3.63 -11.99
C ALA A 125 8.70 -4.52 -10.91
N GLY A 126 8.99 -5.82 -10.99
CA GLY A 126 8.55 -6.82 -10.01
C GLY A 126 9.70 -7.69 -9.55
N PHE A 127 9.69 -8.05 -8.28
CA PHE A 127 10.76 -8.77 -7.60
C PHE A 127 10.15 -9.96 -6.86
N PRO A 128 10.22 -11.17 -7.44
CA PRO A 128 9.73 -12.35 -6.76
C PRO A 128 10.59 -12.69 -5.54
N ALA A 129 9.99 -13.37 -4.58
CA ALA A 129 10.68 -13.93 -3.45
C ALA A 129 11.92 -14.73 -3.90
N GLN A 130 13.02 -14.58 -3.17
CA GLN A 130 14.34 -15.18 -3.48
C GLN A 130 14.94 -14.72 -4.83
N GLY A 131 14.36 -13.68 -5.43
CA GLY A 131 14.86 -13.10 -6.68
C GLY A 131 16.14 -12.29 -6.51
N ILE A 132 16.41 -11.43 -7.49
CA ILE A 132 17.59 -10.56 -7.47
C ILE A 132 17.44 -9.45 -6.41
N ALA A 133 18.53 -9.16 -5.70
CA ALA A 133 18.52 -8.02 -4.79
C ALA A 133 18.41 -6.71 -5.57
N HIS A 134 17.62 -5.78 -5.02
CA HIS A 134 17.25 -4.54 -5.70
C HIS A 134 17.04 -3.38 -4.72
N HIS A 135 17.13 -2.18 -5.23
CA HIS A 135 16.59 -0.96 -4.63
C HIS A 135 16.46 0.14 -5.69
N LEU A 136 15.77 1.22 -5.35
CA LEU A 136 15.71 2.41 -6.18
C LEU A 136 16.59 3.51 -5.58
N VAL A 137 17.24 4.27 -6.47
CA VAL A 137 18.02 5.46 -6.11
C VAL A 137 17.54 6.63 -6.97
N ASN A 138 17.28 7.76 -6.34
CA ASN A 138 17.02 9.01 -7.06
C ASN A 138 18.34 9.75 -7.31
N ARG A 139 18.87 9.61 -8.52
CA ARG A 139 20.10 10.31 -8.96
C ARG A 139 19.81 11.61 -9.71
N THR A 140 18.56 12.05 -9.74
CA THR A 140 18.13 13.27 -10.41
C THR A 140 18.07 14.44 -9.42
N ASP A 141 17.80 15.63 -9.93
CA ASP A 141 17.63 16.86 -9.15
C ASP A 141 16.16 17.15 -8.79
N ARG A 142 15.26 16.22 -9.05
CA ARG A 142 13.82 16.30 -8.81
C ARG A 142 13.34 15.13 -7.97
N ASP A 143 12.17 15.30 -7.35
CA ASP A 143 11.53 14.22 -6.63
C ASP A 143 11.12 13.08 -7.58
N VAL A 144 11.19 11.86 -7.06
CA VAL A 144 10.65 10.66 -7.66
C VAL A 144 9.48 10.18 -6.81
N VAL A 145 8.37 9.82 -7.44
CA VAL A 145 7.18 9.27 -6.77
C VAL A 145 6.78 7.95 -7.41
N TYR A 146 6.56 6.94 -6.60
CA TYR A 146 6.16 5.62 -7.07
C TYR A 146 5.24 4.90 -6.07
N LEU A 147 4.47 3.95 -6.57
CA LEU A 147 3.78 2.98 -5.75
C LEU A 147 4.70 1.79 -5.47
N GLU A 148 4.70 1.34 -4.23
CA GLU A 148 5.38 0.14 -3.76
C GLU A 148 4.31 -0.80 -3.21
N VAL A 149 4.26 -2.01 -3.74
CA VAL A 149 3.32 -3.05 -3.32
C VAL A 149 4.14 -4.27 -2.93
N GLY A 150 3.93 -4.76 -1.72
CA GLY A 150 4.58 -5.98 -1.24
C GLY A 150 3.58 -6.84 -0.47
N ASP A 151 3.64 -8.14 -0.62
CA ASP A 151 2.82 -9.03 0.19
C ASP A 151 3.27 -9.01 1.66
N ARG A 152 2.49 -9.65 2.53
CA ARG A 152 2.74 -9.71 3.98
C ARG A 152 2.93 -11.13 4.47
N THR A 153 3.55 -11.97 3.67
CA THR A 153 3.86 -13.36 4.03
C THR A 153 4.69 -13.42 5.31
N ALA A 154 4.19 -14.18 6.27
CA ALA A 154 4.82 -14.29 7.57
C ALA A 154 6.16 -15.03 7.51
N GLY A 155 7.12 -14.60 8.34
CA GLY A 155 8.45 -15.22 8.44
C GLY A 155 9.34 -14.88 7.25
N ASP A 156 9.06 -13.79 6.54
CA ASP A 156 9.97 -13.25 5.56
C ASP A 156 11.23 -12.66 6.22
N GLU A 157 12.35 -12.81 5.55
CA GLU A 157 13.65 -12.29 5.95
C GLU A 157 14.28 -11.53 4.80
N GLY A 158 14.74 -10.31 5.07
CA GLY A 158 15.56 -9.54 4.15
C GLY A 158 17.02 -9.99 4.18
N SER A 159 17.66 -10.11 3.02
CA SER A 159 19.11 -10.26 2.92
C SER A 159 19.71 -9.09 2.15
N TYR A 160 20.89 -8.64 2.58
CA TYR A 160 21.55 -7.42 2.12
C TYR A 160 22.95 -7.75 1.59
N PRO A 161 23.09 -8.10 0.29
CA PRO A 161 24.34 -8.64 -0.25
C PRO A 161 25.56 -7.71 -0.14
N ARG A 162 25.31 -6.39 -0.09
CA ARG A 162 26.40 -5.38 -0.01
C ARG A 162 26.67 -4.88 1.40
N ASP A 163 25.71 -5.03 2.31
CA ASP A 163 25.75 -4.41 3.64
C ASP A 163 25.85 -5.44 4.77
N ASP A 164 25.98 -6.73 4.45
CA ASP A 164 26.04 -7.88 5.39
C ASP A 164 25.00 -7.79 6.54
N LEU A 165 23.87 -7.17 6.23
CA LEU A 165 22.79 -6.90 7.16
C LEU A 165 21.65 -7.91 6.94
N LYS A 166 21.27 -8.65 8.01
CA LYS A 166 20.07 -9.48 8.03
C LYS A 166 19.02 -8.85 8.92
N ALA A 167 17.81 -8.73 8.44
CA ALA A 167 16.66 -8.30 9.23
C ALA A 167 15.55 -9.34 9.10
N SER A 168 15.10 -9.86 10.23
CA SER A 168 13.84 -10.61 10.30
C SER A 168 12.70 -9.59 10.34
N LEU A 169 11.83 -9.59 9.34
CA LEU A 169 10.58 -8.87 9.40
C LEU A 169 9.68 -9.63 10.35
N GLY A 170 9.78 -9.30 11.65
CA GLY A 170 8.95 -9.91 12.68
C GLY A 170 7.45 -9.81 12.33
N PRO A 171 6.60 -10.64 12.98
CA PRO A 171 5.17 -10.65 12.69
C PRO A 171 4.63 -9.23 12.80
N VAL A 172 3.90 -8.81 11.77
CA VAL A 172 3.20 -7.52 11.74
C VAL A 172 2.37 -7.46 13.02
N ARG A 173 2.84 -6.73 14.02
CA ARG A 173 2.06 -6.54 15.25
C ARG A 173 0.75 -5.86 14.86
N LYS A 174 -0.33 -6.52 15.20
CA LYS A 174 -1.69 -6.08 15.02
C LYS A 174 -1.95 -4.75 15.72
#